data_20ff92c38a9f2b64e6b84ca06635c2d0
#
_entry.id   20ff92c38a9f2b64e6b84ca06635c2d0
#
_cell.length_a   1.000
_cell.length_b   1.000
_cell.length_c   1.000
_cell.angle_alpha   90.00
_cell.angle_beta   90.00
_cell.angle_gamma   90.00
#
_symmetry.space_group_name_H-M   'P 1'
#
loop_
_entity.id
_entity.type
_entity.pdbx_description
1 polymer ?
#
loop_
_entity_poly.entity_id
_entity_poly.type
_entity_poly.pdbx_seq_one_letter_code
_entity_poly.pdbx_strand_id
1 'polypeptide(L)'
;MATKYSDIVDLRSGRSTYYLEEEKAGDWSVFIVNDQFNDILRTVVRSVMNNDLDAHKSFWIEGTYGTGKTHAGAVLKHLLCDDVSAIEEWLRGEYKLPKFEGLCQSVFDLRKKKRLFPVTLYGASSIAHPDDLSLQLQQKIQEALIKAGLTDLEVKTDYDTYIKHIDENQQFWEMLIEQSPKLSAVTPNVDKLRKELSDLEPKTLRVVQDALRDAGFHIRMENANITQWFFEVQEKLKEKTEYDGLLIIWDEFTTLLTLDIGLNILVQLQELTERAMAVISFSFLTHRLSTL
;
A
#
# COMPACT_ATOMS: atom_id res chain seq x y z
N MET A 1 49.46 -20.26 -5.15
CA MET A 1 48.98 -19.15 -4.28
C MET A 1 47.80 -19.69 -3.53
N ALA A 2 47.71 -19.53 -2.23
CA ALA A 2 46.52 -19.93 -1.47
C ALA A 2 45.40 -18.90 -1.72
N THR A 3 44.28 -19.32 -2.26
CA THR A 3 43.10 -18.50 -2.48
C THR A 3 42.55 -18.09 -1.11
N LYS A 4 42.46 -16.80 -0.85
CA LYS A 4 41.86 -16.29 0.41
C LYS A 4 40.36 -16.43 0.33
N TYR A 5 39.71 -16.60 1.47
CA TYR A 5 38.24 -16.70 1.57
C TYR A 5 37.55 -15.47 0.99
N SER A 6 38.15 -14.29 1.17
CA SER A 6 37.72 -13.02 0.58
C SER A 6 37.76 -12.97 -0.94
N ASP A 7 38.48 -13.87 -1.58
CA ASP A 7 38.57 -13.94 -3.07
C ASP A 7 37.42 -14.76 -3.66
N ILE A 8 36.66 -15.47 -2.81
CA ILE A 8 35.61 -16.40 -3.20
C ILE A 8 34.23 -15.95 -2.67
N VAL A 9 34.21 -15.24 -1.52
CA VAL A 9 32.99 -14.84 -0.83
C VAL A 9 32.90 -13.31 -0.79
N ASP A 10 31.88 -12.78 -1.42
CA ASP A 10 31.47 -11.38 -1.30
C ASP A 10 30.45 -11.24 -0.17
N LEU A 11 30.77 -10.47 0.86
CA LEU A 11 29.88 -10.22 1.98
C LEU A 11 29.08 -8.95 1.70
N ARG A 12 27.82 -9.12 1.31
CA ARG A 12 26.88 -8.01 1.24
C ARG A 12 26.48 -7.60 2.66
N SER A 13 26.84 -6.39 3.06
CA SER A 13 26.42 -5.81 4.34
C SER A 13 24.97 -5.35 4.23
N GLY A 14 24.06 -6.05 4.90
CA GLY A 14 22.65 -5.69 4.97
C GLY A 14 22.15 -5.73 6.42
N ARG A 15 20.99 -5.12 6.67
CA ARG A 15 20.30 -5.25 7.96
C ARG A 15 19.80 -6.70 8.12
N SER A 16 19.86 -7.20 9.35
CA SER A 16 19.31 -8.54 9.68
C SER A 16 17.79 -8.60 9.52
N THR A 17 17.11 -7.46 9.60
CA THR A 17 15.66 -7.34 9.43
C THR A 17 15.39 -6.17 8.50
N TYR A 18 14.54 -6.38 7.51
CA TYR A 18 14.14 -5.38 6.53
C TYR A 18 12.75 -4.84 6.88
N TYR A 19 12.60 -3.52 6.90
CA TYR A 19 11.33 -2.83 7.12
C TYR A 19 11.07 -1.89 5.95
N LEU A 20 9.94 -2.06 5.27
CA LEU A 20 9.55 -1.22 4.12
C LEU A 20 9.37 0.26 4.48
N GLU A 21 8.91 0.55 5.70
CA GLU A 21 8.69 1.92 6.18
C GLU A 21 10.00 2.65 6.52
N GLU A 22 11.05 1.90 6.88
CA GLU A 22 12.37 2.42 7.27
C GLU A 22 13.42 2.23 6.19
N GLU A 23 13.02 1.93 4.97
CA GLU A 23 13.91 1.67 3.85
C GLU A 23 14.81 2.87 3.55
N LYS A 24 16.12 2.61 3.46
CA LYS A 24 17.11 3.59 3.02
C LYS A 24 17.50 3.34 1.57
N ALA A 25 18.02 4.38 0.93
CA ALA A 25 18.52 4.29 -0.44
C ALA A 25 19.53 3.13 -0.58
N GLY A 26 19.26 2.22 -1.48
CA GLY A 26 20.10 1.05 -1.78
C GLY A 26 19.90 -0.17 -0.89
N ASP A 27 19.12 -0.11 0.19
CA ASP A 27 18.88 -1.26 1.07
C ASP A 27 18.27 -2.46 0.31
N TRP A 28 17.40 -2.20 -0.66
CA TRP A 28 16.77 -3.23 -1.47
C TRP A 28 17.76 -4.00 -2.37
N SER A 29 18.82 -3.33 -2.82
CA SER A 29 19.76 -3.87 -3.81
C SER A 29 20.71 -4.95 -3.27
N VAL A 30 20.78 -5.13 -1.93
CA VAL A 30 21.55 -6.21 -1.32
C VAL A 30 20.81 -7.56 -1.34
N PHE A 31 19.57 -7.58 -1.84
CA PHE A 31 18.79 -8.80 -2.00
C PHE A 31 19.49 -9.79 -2.92
N ILE A 32 19.51 -11.07 -2.51
CA ILE A 32 20.07 -12.16 -3.33
C ILE A 32 18.92 -12.90 -4.01
N VAL A 33 18.92 -12.85 -5.33
CA VAL A 33 17.91 -13.51 -6.15
C VAL A 33 17.99 -15.03 -6.02
N ASN A 34 16.85 -15.68 -5.79
CA ASN A 34 16.70 -17.11 -5.75
C ASN A 34 15.58 -17.58 -6.70
N ASP A 35 15.45 -18.90 -6.88
CA ASP A 35 14.48 -19.46 -7.82
C ASP A 35 13.03 -19.12 -7.43
N GLN A 36 12.71 -19.06 -6.14
CA GLN A 36 11.38 -18.68 -5.64
C GLN A 36 11.04 -17.24 -6.01
N PHE A 37 11.99 -16.32 -5.80
CA PHE A 37 11.80 -14.93 -6.22
C PHE A 37 11.63 -14.80 -7.74
N ASN A 38 12.38 -15.58 -8.52
CA ASN A 38 12.23 -15.58 -9.98
C ASN A 38 10.83 -16.00 -10.43
N ASP A 39 10.24 -16.98 -9.77
CA ASP A 39 8.88 -17.41 -10.07
C ASP A 39 7.84 -16.36 -9.70
N ILE A 40 8.01 -15.71 -8.56
CA ILE A 40 7.19 -14.57 -8.13
C ILE A 40 7.30 -13.43 -9.15
N LEU A 41 8.52 -12.99 -9.47
CA LEU A 41 8.77 -11.91 -10.42
C LEU A 41 8.16 -12.21 -11.79
N ARG A 42 8.33 -13.43 -12.30
CA ARG A 42 7.74 -13.87 -13.57
C ARG A 42 6.22 -13.78 -13.56
N THR A 43 5.60 -14.21 -12.46
CA THR A 43 4.15 -14.18 -12.30
C THR A 43 3.63 -12.76 -12.24
N VAL A 44 4.26 -11.90 -11.44
CA VAL A 44 3.90 -10.49 -11.30
C VAL A 44 4.05 -9.74 -12.62
N VAL A 45 5.21 -9.88 -13.28
CA VAL A 45 5.47 -9.22 -14.57
C VAL A 45 4.44 -9.62 -15.64
N ARG A 46 4.12 -10.91 -15.75
CA ARG A 46 3.09 -11.39 -16.70
C ARG A 46 1.73 -10.79 -16.40
N SER A 47 1.32 -10.77 -15.14
CA SER A 47 0.03 -10.24 -14.73
C SER A 47 -0.05 -8.73 -14.97
N VAL A 48 0.97 -7.95 -14.61
CA VAL A 48 0.97 -6.51 -14.80
C VAL A 48 1.02 -6.15 -16.30
N MET A 49 1.72 -6.95 -17.12
CA MET A 49 1.73 -6.76 -18.58
C MET A 49 0.37 -7.08 -19.23
N ASN A 50 -0.40 -7.97 -18.63
CA ASN A 50 -1.70 -8.36 -19.17
C ASN A 50 -2.71 -7.23 -18.93
N ASN A 51 -3.35 -6.77 -20.02
CA ASN A 51 -4.41 -5.76 -19.97
C ASN A 51 -5.81 -6.38 -19.77
N ASP A 52 -5.89 -7.71 -19.68
CA ASP A 52 -7.15 -8.40 -19.43
C ASP A 52 -7.65 -8.06 -18.02
N LEU A 53 -8.90 -7.63 -17.92
CA LEU A 53 -9.55 -7.34 -16.64
C LEU A 53 -9.72 -8.58 -15.77
N ASP A 54 -9.79 -9.77 -16.39
CA ASP A 54 -9.89 -11.04 -15.69
C ASP A 54 -8.54 -11.58 -15.18
N ALA A 55 -7.43 -10.90 -15.52
CA ALA A 55 -6.12 -11.29 -15.01
C ALA A 55 -6.00 -11.01 -13.52
N HIS A 56 -5.59 -12.02 -12.76
CA HIS A 56 -5.32 -11.86 -11.33
C HIS A 56 -4.27 -10.77 -11.08
N LYS A 57 -4.65 -9.75 -10.32
CA LYS A 57 -3.79 -8.62 -9.93
C LYS A 57 -3.41 -8.67 -8.45
N SER A 58 -3.87 -9.68 -7.73
CA SER A 58 -3.56 -9.92 -6.32
C SER A 58 -2.56 -11.06 -6.18
N PHE A 59 -1.49 -10.83 -5.41
CA PHE A 59 -0.41 -11.78 -5.18
C PHE A 59 -0.17 -11.93 -3.68
N TRP A 60 -0.13 -13.17 -3.23
CA TRP A 60 0.18 -13.52 -1.85
C TRP A 60 1.54 -14.20 -1.78
N ILE A 61 2.46 -13.60 -1.01
CA ILE A 61 3.78 -14.17 -0.78
C ILE A 61 3.82 -14.73 0.64
N GLU A 62 3.80 -16.03 0.74
CA GLU A 62 3.79 -16.76 2.00
C GLU A 62 5.16 -17.35 2.31
N GLY A 63 5.45 -17.49 3.59
CA GLY A 63 6.69 -18.14 4.05
C GLY A 63 6.91 -17.92 5.55
N THR A 64 7.85 -18.65 6.12
CA THR A 64 8.21 -18.54 7.53
C THR A 64 8.90 -17.20 7.84
N TYR A 65 8.98 -16.85 9.12
CA TYR A 65 9.69 -15.66 9.56
C TYR A 65 11.17 -15.70 9.13
N GLY A 66 11.71 -14.56 8.73
CA GLY A 66 13.12 -14.44 8.36
C GLY A 66 13.48 -14.95 6.95
N THR A 67 12.51 -15.37 6.12
CA THR A 67 12.78 -15.85 4.74
C THR A 67 12.96 -14.75 3.70
N GLY A 68 12.99 -13.47 4.11
CA GLY A 68 13.25 -12.35 3.20
C GLY A 68 12.04 -11.88 2.39
N LYS A 69 10.80 -12.21 2.79
CA LYS A 69 9.58 -11.79 2.08
C LYS A 69 9.44 -10.28 1.93
N THR A 70 9.59 -9.55 3.04
CA THR A 70 9.54 -8.08 3.04
C THR A 70 10.59 -7.49 2.11
N HIS A 71 11.80 -8.06 2.10
CA HIS A 71 12.87 -7.65 1.21
C HIS A 71 12.54 -7.97 -0.27
N ALA A 72 12.00 -9.15 -0.55
CA ALA A 72 11.49 -9.49 -1.88
C ALA A 72 10.43 -8.51 -2.37
N GLY A 73 9.53 -8.09 -1.47
CA GLY A 73 8.53 -7.06 -1.74
C GLY A 73 9.12 -5.71 -2.06
N ALA A 74 10.16 -5.31 -1.33
CA ALA A 74 10.90 -4.09 -1.65
C ALA A 74 11.53 -4.15 -3.03
N VAL A 75 12.17 -5.26 -3.39
CA VAL A 75 12.73 -5.46 -4.73
C VAL A 75 11.65 -5.35 -5.80
N LEU A 76 10.50 -6.01 -5.62
CA LEU A 76 9.37 -5.89 -6.55
C LEU A 76 8.89 -4.43 -6.67
N LYS A 77 8.79 -3.69 -5.54
CA LYS A 77 8.45 -2.27 -5.54
C LYS A 77 9.40 -1.48 -6.44
N HIS A 78 10.70 -1.61 -6.23
CA HIS A 78 11.70 -0.89 -7.01
C HIS A 78 11.68 -1.28 -8.48
N LEU A 79 11.59 -2.57 -8.81
CA LEU A 79 11.52 -3.06 -10.19
C LEU A 79 10.29 -2.55 -10.95
N LEU A 80 9.17 -2.31 -10.26
CA LEU A 80 7.91 -1.89 -10.88
C LEU A 80 7.66 -0.38 -10.85
N CYS A 81 8.34 0.36 -9.97
CA CYS A 81 8.02 1.75 -9.68
C CYS A 81 9.14 2.74 -9.97
N ASP A 82 10.42 2.37 -9.74
CA ASP A 82 11.54 3.30 -9.89
C ASP A 82 11.87 3.59 -11.37
N ASP A 83 12.68 4.60 -11.61
CA ASP A 83 13.23 4.85 -12.93
C ASP A 83 14.06 3.66 -13.44
N VAL A 84 13.97 3.37 -14.72
CA VAL A 84 14.70 2.25 -15.34
C VAL A 84 16.21 2.36 -15.08
N SER A 85 16.75 3.57 -15.13
CA SER A 85 18.18 3.83 -14.86
C SER A 85 18.60 3.43 -13.43
N ALA A 86 17.70 3.52 -12.44
CA ALA A 86 17.99 3.15 -11.06
C ALA A 86 18.04 1.63 -10.83
N ILE A 87 17.31 0.86 -11.63
CA ILE A 87 17.22 -0.60 -11.49
C ILE A 87 18.09 -1.38 -12.48
N GLU A 88 18.55 -0.75 -13.55
CA GLU A 88 19.20 -1.41 -14.68
C GLU A 88 20.48 -2.15 -14.27
N GLU A 89 21.38 -1.49 -13.53
CA GLU A 89 22.65 -2.06 -13.11
C GLU A 89 22.43 -3.30 -12.24
N TRP A 90 21.56 -3.20 -11.25
CA TRP A 90 21.23 -4.31 -10.37
C TRP A 90 20.58 -5.47 -11.15
N LEU A 91 19.60 -5.17 -11.99
CA LEU A 91 18.86 -6.18 -12.74
C LEU A 91 19.78 -6.94 -13.70
N ARG A 92 20.67 -6.26 -14.43
CA ARG A 92 21.65 -6.91 -15.29
C ARG A 92 22.71 -7.67 -14.49
N GLY A 93 23.09 -7.20 -13.31
CA GLY A 93 24.04 -7.85 -12.42
C GLY A 93 23.51 -9.17 -11.87
N GLU A 94 22.29 -9.18 -11.35
CA GLU A 94 21.66 -10.37 -10.77
C GLU A 94 21.23 -11.39 -11.84
N TYR A 95 20.83 -10.92 -13.03
CA TYR A 95 20.33 -11.75 -14.13
C TYR A 95 21.33 -11.92 -15.28
N LYS A 96 22.63 -11.86 -15.00
CA LYS A 96 23.69 -12.02 -16.00
C LYS A 96 23.80 -13.41 -16.65
N LEU A 97 23.24 -14.44 -16.02
CA LEU A 97 23.28 -15.79 -16.58
C LEU A 97 22.28 -15.94 -17.72
N PRO A 98 22.66 -16.59 -18.86
CA PRO A 98 21.79 -16.71 -20.03
C PRO A 98 20.41 -17.32 -19.75
N LYS A 99 20.31 -18.23 -18.78
CA LYS A 99 19.03 -18.85 -18.39
C LYS A 99 18.00 -17.85 -17.85
N PHE A 100 18.43 -16.68 -17.40
CA PHE A 100 17.57 -15.63 -16.84
C PHE A 100 17.39 -14.43 -17.76
N GLU A 101 18.07 -14.37 -18.90
CA GLU A 101 18.02 -13.24 -19.83
C GLU A 101 16.57 -12.90 -20.23
N GLY A 102 15.75 -13.90 -20.48
CA GLY A 102 14.34 -13.71 -20.85
C GLY A 102 13.51 -13.04 -19.75
N LEU A 103 13.81 -13.30 -18.46
CA LEU A 103 13.12 -12.65 -17.34
C LEU A 103 13.58 -11.20 -17.18
N CYS A 104 14.89 -10.96 -17.26
CA CYS A 104 15.46 -9.61 -17.28
C CYS A 104 14.83 -8.76 -18.39
N GLN A 105 14.78 -9.30 -19.61
CA GLN A 105 14.17 -8.60 -20.75
C GLN A 105 12.68 -8.35 -20.53
N SER A 106 11.95 -9.29 -19.93
CA SER A 106 10.52 -9.11 -19.63
C SER A 106 10.25 -7.95 -18.65
N VAL A 107 11.14 -7.75 -17.67
CA VAL A 107 11.06 -6.58 -16.77
C VAL A 107 11.26 -5.28 -17.56
N PHE A 108 12.30 -5.20 -18.40
CA PHE A 108 12.51 -4.00 -19.23
C PHE A 108 11.37 -3.74 -20.20
N ASP A 109 10.79 -4.78 -20.81
CA ASP A 109 9.68 -4.63 -21.74
C ASP A 109 8.40 -4.19 -21.02
N LEU A 110 8.17 -4.64 -19.76
CA LEU A 110 7.14 -4.12 -18.91
C LEU A 110 7.38 -2.63 -18.63
N ARG A 111 8.58 -2.27 -18.18
CA ARG A 111 8.93 -0.91 -17.76
C ARG A 111 8.91 0.12 -18.88
N LYS A 112 9.10 -0.28 -20.13
CA LYS A 112 8.88 0.56 -21.33
C LYS A 112 7.42 0.91 -21.53
N LYS A 113 6.48 0.12 -21.00
CA LYS A 113 5.05 0.27 -21.24
C LYS A 113 4.28 0.75 -20.03
N LYS A 114 4.76 0.39 -18.81
CA LYS A 114 4.06 0.64 -17.57
C LYS A 114 5.01 1.02 -16.45
N ARG A 115 4.59 2.01 -15.68
CA ARG A 115 5.17 2.40 -14.40
C ARG A 115 4.08 2.47 -13.34
N LEU A 116 4.30 1.84 -12.20
CA LEU A 116 3.31 1.83 -11.11
C LEU A 116 3.71 2.80 -10.00
N PHE A 117 2.71 3.40 -9.38
CA PHE A 117 2.89 4.25 -8.21
C PHE A 117 2.83 3.41 -6.93
N PRO A 118 3.87 3.39 -6.08
CA PRO A 118 3.92 2.51 -4.90
C PRO A 118 3.17 3.10 -3.72
N VAL A 119 2.35 2.26 -3.08
CA VAL A 119 1.72 2.53 -1.78
C VAL A 119 2.02 1.36 -0.85
N THR A 120 2.59 1.64 0.31
CA THR A 120 2.95 0.62 1.30
C THR A 120 2.04 0.68 2.52
N LEU A 121 1.56 -0.49 2.97
CA LEU A 121 0.79 -0.69 4.19
C LEU A 121 1.50 -1.71 5.08
N TYR A 122 1.29 -1.58 6.39
CA TYR A 122 1.87 -2.49 7.38
C TYR A 122 0.84 -2.90 8.43
N GLY A 123 0.73 -4.20 8.66
CA GLY A 123 -0.10 -4.77 9.72
C GLY A 123 -1.58 -4.42 9.62
N ALA A 124 -2.27 -4.51 10.76
CA ALA A 124 -3.71 -4.25 10.89
C ALA A 124 -4.04 -3.34 12.10
N SER A 125 -3.06 -2.63 12.64
CA SER A 125 -3.18 -1.93 13.93
C SER A 125 -4.28 -0.85 13.98
N SER A 126 -4.67 -0.32 12.83
CA SER A 126 -5.71 0.72 12.72
C SER A 126 -7.07 0.19 12.22
N ILE A 127 -7.17 -1.11 11.92
CA ILE A 127 -8.39 -1.73 11.40
C ILE A 127 -9.10 -2.48 12.53
N ALA A 128 -10.23 -1.96 12.99
CA ALA A 128 -11.11 -2.60 13.98
C ALA A 128 -12.50 -2.90 13.41
N HIS A 129 -12.89 -2.21 12.33
CA HIS A 129 -14.16 -2.39 11.63
C HIS A 129 -13.93 -2.50 10.12
N PRO A 130 -14.85 -3.13 9.35
CA PRO A 130 -14.71 -3.25 7.89
C PRO A 130 -14.50 -1.89 7.17
N ASP A 131 -15.15 -0.84 7.64
CA ASP A 131 -15.05 0.51 7.06
C ASP A 131 -13.66 1.15 7.24
N ASP A 132 -12.89 0.68 8.22
CA ASP A 132 -11.54 1.19 8.49
C ASP A 132 -10.57 0.88 7.34
N LEU A 133 -10.81 -0.17 6.58
CA LEU A 133 -10.01 -0.50 5.39
C LEU A 133 -10.03 0.65 4.39
N SER A 134 -11.22 1.17 4.10
CA SER A 134 -11.38 2.31 3.19
C SER A 134 -10.59 3.52 3.67
N LEU A 135 -10.74 3.88 4.94
CA LEU A 135 -10.05 5.03 5.54
C LEU A 135 -8.52 4.86 5.53
N GLN A 136 -8.04 3.65 5.86
CA GLN A 136 -6.61 3.38 5.85
C GLN A 136 -6.01 3.43 4.44
N LEU A 137 -6.71 2.90 3.44
CA LEU A 137 -6.28 2.97 2.05
C LEU A 137 -6.26 4.43 1.56
N GLN A 138 -7.30 5.20 1.83
CA GLN A 138 -7.36 6.62 1.48
C GLN A 138 -6.20 7.39 2.13
N GLN A 139 -5.97 7.19 3.43
CA GLN A 139 -4.86 7.81 4.15
C GLN A 139 -3.51 7.46 3.52
N LYS A 140 -3.23 6.16 3.34
CA LYS A 140 -1.91 5.71 2.84
C LYS A 140 -1.64 6.13 1.40
N ILE A 141 -2.65 6.13 0.56
CA ILE A 141 -2.53 6.64 -0.81
C ILE A 141 -2.28 8.14 -0.79
N GLN A 142 -3.03 8.91 0.01
CA GLN A 142 -2.84 10.35 0.10
C GLN A 142 -1.46 10.72 0.67
N GLU A 143 -1.00 10.04 1.74
CA GLU A 143 0.35 10.21 2.29
C GLU A 143 1.43 9.95 1.22
N ALA A 144 1.27 8.88 0.43
CA ALA A 144 2.20 8.55 -0.64
C ALA A 144 2.21 9.60 -1.75
N LEU A 145 1.04 10.10 -2.15
CA LEU A 145 0.92 11.18 -3.16
C LEU A 145 1.57 12.47 -2.67
N ILE A 146 1.31 12.88 -1.42
CA ILE A 146 1.93 14.07 -0.82
C ILE A 146 3.46 13.92 -0.77
N LYS A 147 3.96 12.75 -0.32
CA LYS A 147 5.39 12.45 -0.26
C LYS A 147 6.07 12.49 -1.62
N ALA A 148 5.34 12.12 -2.68
CA ALA A 148 5.82 12.18 -4.06
C ALA A 148 5.66 13.57 -4.71
N GLY A 149 5.07 14.56 -4.00
CA GLY A 149 4.80 15.90 -4.55
C GLY A 149 3.63 15.93 -5.56
N LEU A 150 2.78 14.91 -5.56
CA LEU A 150 1.63 14.78 -6.48
C LEU A 150 0.33 15.33 -5.89
N THR A 151 0.40 16.51 -5.26
CA THR A 151 -0.77 17.16 -4.62
C THR A 151 -1.79 17.69 -5.63
N ASP A 152 -1.37 17.96 -6.86
CA ASP A 152 -2.22 18.52 -7.92
C ASP A 152 -3.19 17.50 -8.54
N LEU A 153 -3.14 16.25 -8.08
CA LEU A 153 -4.10 15.23 -8.51
C LEU A 153 -5.53 15.50 -8.00
N GLU A 154 -5.68 16.37 -6.99
CA GLU A 154 -6.99 16.72 -6.41
C GLU A 154 -7.83 15.49 -6.07
N VAL A 155 -7.19 14.47 -5.47
CA VAL A 155 -7.87 13.29 -5.00
C VAL A 155 -8.61 13.63 -3.72
N LYS A 156 -9.94 13.64 -3.77
CA LYS A 156 -10.78 13.89 -2.60
C LYS A 156 -10.93 12.62 -1.78
N THR A 157 -10.83 12.78 -0.47
CA THR A 157 -11.02 11.70 0.51
C THR A 157 -12.32 11.92 1.30
N ASP A 158 -12.69 10.94 2.11
CA ASP A 158 -13.78 11.13 3.07
C ASP A 158 -13.47 12.24 4.08
N TYR A 159 -12.20 12.43 4.41
CA TYR A 159 -11.74 13.53 5.27
C TYR A 159 -12.09 14.90 4.70
N ASP A 160 -11.91 15.10 3.40
CA ASP A 160 -12.22 16.36 2.73
C ASP A 160 -13.72 16.69 2.80
N THR A 161 -14.57 15.67 2.77
CA THR A 161 -16.03 15.85 2.94
C THR A 161 -16.36 16.40 4.33
N TYR A 162 -15.72 15.87 5.38
CA TYR A 162 -15.92 16.37 6.74
C TYR A 162 -15.31 17.75 6.93
N ILE A 163 -14.12 18.02 6.40
CA ILE A 163 -13.46 19.33 6.47
C ILE A 163 -14.36 20.40 5.82
N LYS A 164 -14.88 20.13 4.64
CA LYS A 164 -15.81 21.02 3.95
C LYS A 164 -17.05 21.29 4.79
N HIS A 165 -17.64 20.24 5.38
CA HIS A 165 -18.82 20.40 6.23
C HIS A 165 -18.51 21.20 7.51
N ILE A 166 -17.30 21.08 8.06
CA ILE A 166 -16.84 21.89 9.20
C ILE A 166 -16.76 23.37 8.79
N ASP A 167 -16.13 23.66 7.65
CA ASP A 167 -15.94 25.02 7.14
C ASP A 167 -17.29 25.71 6.85
N GLU A 168 -18.29 24.93 6.41
CA GLU A 168 -19.63 25.44 6.11
C GLU A 168 -20.56 25.56 7.35
N ASN A 169 -20.30 24.81 8.43
CA ASN A 169 -21.22 24.63 9.54
C ASN A 169 -20.54 24.69 10.93
N GLN A 170 -19.66 25.65 11.16
CA GLN A 170 -18.81 25.72 12.36
C GLN A 170 -19.59 25.62 13.67
N GLN A 171 -20.72 26.34 13.80
CA GLN A 171 -21.55 26.32 15.01
C GLN A 171 -22.13 24.94 15.33
N PHE A 172 -22.49 24.18 14.32
CA PHE A 172 -22.95 22.80 14.49
C PHE A 172 -21.86 21.94 15.12
N TRP A 173 -20.63 22.08 14.65
CA TRP A 173 -19.50 21.29 15.14
C TRP A 173 -19.06 21.70 16.54
N GLU A 174 -19.13 23.00 16.90
CA GLU A 174 -18.91 23.47 18.26
C GLU A 174 -19.91 22.80 19.23
N MET A 175 -21.19 22.80 18.88
CA MET A 175 -22.24 22.15 19.64
C MET A 175 -22.05 20.65 19.76
N LEU A 176 -21.67 19.98 18.66
CA LEU A 176 -21.44 18.53 18.64
C LEU A 176 -20.25 18.13 19.54
N ILE A 177 -19.17 18.91 19.55
CA ILE A 177 -18.02 18.71 20.43
C ILE A 177 -18.43 18.85 21.89
N GLU A 178 -19.21 19.89 22.23
CA GLU A 178 -19.71 20.11 23.60
C GLU A 178 -20.62 18.97 24.07
N GLN A 179 -21.47 18.45 23.21
CA GLN A 179 -22.44 17.39 23.52
C GLN A 179 -21.86 15.97 23.52
N SER A 180 -20.73 15.74 22.86
CA SER A 180 -20.11 14.43 22.77
C SER A 180 -18.85 14.32 23.65
N PRO A 181 -18.93 13.64 24.83
CA PRO A 181 -17.76 13.44 25.68
C PRO A 181 -16.61 12.69 24.99
N LYS A 182 -16.94 11.79 24.05
CA LYS A 182 -15.94 11.06 23.28
C LYS A 182 -15.19 11.98 22.31
N LEU A 183 -15.92 12.86 21.63
CA LEU A 183 -15.33 13.79 20.66
C LEU A 183 -14.51 14.87 21.37
N SER A 184 -15.05 15.46 22.46
CA SER A 184 -14.34 16.48 23.24
C SER A 184 -13.06 15.94 23.92
N ALA A 185 -12.99 14.64 24.23
CA ALA A 185 -11.78 14.03 24.76
C ALA A 185 -10.66 13.92 23.72
N VAL A 186 -10.99 13.77 22.44
CA VAL A 186 -10.03 13.70 21.33
C VAL A 186 -9.70 15.11 20.84
N THR A 187 -10.72 15.92 20.59
CA THR A 187 -10.55 17.26 20.05
C THR A 187 -11.40 18.28 20.86
N PRO A 188 -10.76 19.25 21.53
CA PRO A 188 -11.48 20.20 22.40
C PRO A 188 -12.15 21.34 21.64
N ASN A 189 -11.85 21.56 20.37
CA ASN A 189 -12.41 22.63 19.55
C ASN A 189 -12.37 22.29 18.06
N VAL A 190 -13.08 23.07 17.26
CA VAL A 190 -13.27 22.89 15.82
C VAL A 190 -11.95 23.05 15.06
N ASP A 191 -11.09 23.98 15.45
CA ASP A 191 -9.80 24.20 14.77
C ASP A 191 -8.89 22.96 14.88
N LYS A 192 -8.82 22.36 16.08
CA LYS A 192 -8.07 21.13 16.30
C LYS A 192 -8.69 19.97 15.53
N LEU A 193 -10.02 19.84 15.56
CA LEU A 193 -10.74 18.83 14.80
C LEU A 193 -10.39 18.92 13.30
N ARG A 194 -10.51 20.12 12.74
CA ARG A 194 -10.20 20.40 11.34
C ARG A 194 -8.75 20.03 11.00
N LYS A 195 -7.81 20.38 11.89
CA LYS A 195 -6.40 20.05 11.70
C LYS A 195 -6.17 18.54 11.69
N GLU A 196 -6.67 17.81 12.68
CA GLU A 196 -6.50 16.36 12.76
C GLU A 196 -7.09 15.63 11.55
N LEU A 197 -8.24 16.12 11.04
CA LEU A 197 -8.82 15.58 9.81
C LEU A 197 -7.97 15.93 8.57
N SER A 198 -7.35 17.12 8.53
CA SER A 198 -6.41 17.50 7.47
C SER A 198 -5.10 16.68 7.54
N ASP A 199 -4.70 16.25 8.73
CA ASP A 199 -3.58 15.36 8.97
C ASP A 199 -3.95 13.88 8.73
N LEU A 200 -5.18 13.61 8.25
CA LEU A 200 -5.71 12.28 7.90
C LEU A 200 -5.72 11.29 9.08
N GLU A 201 -6.03 11.77 10.29
CA GLU A 201 -6.06 10.94 11.51
C GLU A 201 -7.28 10.00 11.56
N PRO A 202 -7.12 8.66 11.37
CA PRO A 202 -8.27 7.75 11.28
C PRO A 202 -9.05 7.63 12.60
N LYS A 203 -8.36 7.76 13.74
CA LYS A 203 -9.00 7.69 15.06
C LYS A 203 -9.97 8.86 15.26
N THR A 204 -9.54 10.05 14.88
CA THR A 204 -10.37 11.24 14.97
C THR A 204 -11.60 11.14 14.08
N LEU A 205 -11.40 10.69 12.83
CA LEU A 205 -12.53 10.52 11.90
C LEU A 205 -13.55 9.50 12.42
N ARG A 206 -13.09 8.40 13.00
CA ARG A 206 -14.00 7.40 13.61
C ARG A 206 -14.80 7.97 14.76
N VAL A 207 -14.16 8.71 15.67
CA VAL A 207 -14.86 9.35 16.79
C VAL A 207 -15.88 10.39 16.30
N VAL A 208 -15.55 11.09 15.21
CA VAL A 208 -16.48 12.02 14.53
C VAL A 208 -17.70 11.26 13.99
N GLN A 209 -17.49 10.17 13.29
CA GLN A 209 -18.57 9.34 12.73
C GLN A 209 -19.49 8.79 13.83
N ASP A 210 -18.90 8.32 14.93
CA ASP A 210 -19.66 7.83 16.09
C ASP A 210 -20.46 8.98 16.75
N ALA A 211 -19.84 10.13 16.96
CA ALA A 211 -20.52 11.29 17.55
C ALA A 211 -21.70 11.77 16.69
N LEU A 212 -21.55 11.82 15.37
CA LEU A 212 -22.63 12.15 14.44
C LEU A 212 -23.76 11.12 14.50
N ARG A 213 -23.41 9.83 14.51
CA ARG A 213 -24.37 8.73 14.62
C ARG A 213 -25.16 8.80 15.93
N ASP A 214 -24.46 9.01 17.05
CA ASP A 214 -25.08 9.14 18.37
C ASP A 214 -26.02 10.35 18.44
N ALA A 215 -25.71 11.44 17.71
CA ALA A 215 -26.53 12.62 17.59
C ALA A 215 -27.65 12.52 16.52
N GLY A 216 -27.73 11.39 15.80
CA GLY A 216 -28.73 11.18 14.76
C GLY A 216 -28.45 11.90 13.44
N PHE A 217 -27.23 12.37 13.22
CA PHE A 217 -26.84 13.06 12.00
C PHE A 217 -26.05 12.14 11.06
N HIS A 218 -26.27 12.31 9.75
CA HIS A 218 -25.53 11.60 8.71
C HIS A 218 -25.02 12.62 7.68
N ILE A 219 -23.71 12.65 7.49
CA ILE A 219 -23.09 13.40 6.41
C ILE A 219 -23.03 12.46 5.21
N ARG A 220 -23.57 12.90 4.07
CA ARG A 220 -23.49 12.13 2.83
C ARG A 220 -22.07 12.16 2.31
N MET A 221 -21.45 10.99 2.22
CA MET A 221 -20.12 10.83 1.67
C MET A 221 -20.13 10.98 0.15
N GLU A 222 -19.17 11.74 -0.39
CA GLU A 222 -18.96 11.81 -1.85
C GLU A 222 -18.39 10.47 -2.36
N ASN A 223 -17.55 9.80 -1.55
CA ASN A 223 -16.89 8.53 -1.91
C ASN A 223 -17.56 7.32 -1.23
N ALA A 224 -18.83 7.10 -1.53
CA ALA A 224 -19.62 6.02 -0.91
C ALA A 224 -19.07 4.59 -1.22
N ASN A 225 -18.15 4.46 -2.18
CA ASN A 225 -17.57 3.18 -2.61
C ASN A 225 -16.07 3.31 -2.80
N ILE A 226 -15.29 2.63 -1.94
CA ILE A 226 -13.82 2.64 -2.00
C ILE A 226 -13.30 2.16 -3.36
N THR A 227 -13.97 1.22 -4.01
CA THR A 227 -13.56 0.69 -5.30
C THR A 227 -13.67 1.75 -6.40
N GLN A 228 -14.74 2.56 -6.38
CA GLN A 228 -14.91 3.67 -7.31
C GLN A 228 -13.86 4.75 -7.06
N TRP A 229 -13.64 5.12 -5.79
CA TRP A 229 -12.61 6.09 -5.41
C TRP A 229 -11.22 5.64 -5.86
N PHE A 230 -10.89 4.38 -5.64
CA PHE A 230 -9.61 3.80 -6.05
C PHE A 230 -9.41 3.86 -7.57
N PHE A 231 -10.46 3.59 -8.32
CA PHE A 231 -10.45 3.72 -9.78
C PHE A 231 -10.20 5.16 -10.21
N GLU A 232 -10.86 6.13 -9.59
CA GLU A 232 -10.66 7.57 -9.88
C GLU A 232 -9.22 8.01 -9.61
N VAL A 233 -8.61 7.53 -8.53
CA VAL A 233 -7.20 7.79 -8.23
C VAL A 233 -6.30 7.28 -9.35
N GLN A 234 -6.53 6.05 -9.83
CA GLN A 234 -5.72 5.47 -10.89
C GLN A 234 -5.88 6.23 -12.22
N GLU A 235 -7.11 6.61 -12.58
CA GLU A 235 -7.34 7.40 -13.79
C GLU A 235 -6.65 8.77 -13.71
N LYS A 236 -6.74 9.45 -12.57
CA LYS A 236 -6.02 10.72 -12.36
C LYS A 236 -4.51 10.56 -12.42
N LEU A 237 -3.96 9.47 -11.86
CA LEU A 237 -2.54 9.16 -11.98
C LEU A 237 -2.13 9.01 -13.46
N LYS A 238 -2.88 8.24 -14.25
CA LYS A 238 -2.60 8.06 -15.69
C LYS A 238 -2.71 9.34 -16.49
N GLU A 239 -3.70 10.18 -16.18
CA GLU A 239 -3.94 11.42 -16.91
C GLU A 239 -2.91 12.50 -16.62
N LYS A 240 -2.45 12.60 -15.37
CA LYS A 240 -1.63 13.74 -14.91
C LYS A 240 -0.17 13.38 -14.63
N THR A 241 0.21 12.11 -14.68
CA THR A 241 1.56 11.64 -14.33
C THR A 241 2.07 10.59 -15.34
N GLU A 242 3.27 10.09 -15.08
CA GLU A 242 3.88 8.98 -15.81
C GLU A 242 3.49 7.58 -15.28
N TYR A 243 2.59 7.53 -14.28
CA TYR A 243 2.18 6.28 -13.68
C TYR A 243 0.91 5.72 -14.33
N ASP A 244 0.92 4.42 -14.60
CA ASP A 244 -0.19 3.70 -15.23
C ASP A 244 -1.20 3.14 -14.23
N GLY A 245 -0.91 3.22 -12.94
CA GLY A 245 -1.78 2.74 -11.87
C GLY A 245 -1.05 2.58 -10.55
N LEU A 246 -1.74 2.04 -9.56
CA LEU A 246 -1.24 1.83 -8.21
C LEU A 246 -0.61 0.43 -8.04
N LEU A 247 0.47 0.37 -7.28
CA LEU A 247 1.02 -0.84 -6.70
C LEU A 247 0.84 -0.78 -5.18
N ILE A 248 -0.06 -1.58 -4.64
CA ILE A 248 -0.25 -1.67 -3.20
C ILE A 248 0.60 -2.83 -2.67
N ILE A 249 1.44 -2.54 -1.68
CA ILE A 249 2.25 -3.53 -0.99
C ILE A 249 1.84 -3.53 0.48
N TRP A 250 1.32 -4.66 0.94
CA TRP A 250 0.87 -4.81 2.31
C TRP A 250 1.71 -5.84 3.06
N ASP A 251 2.57 -5.37 3.96
CA ASP A 251 3.38 -6.24 4.81
C ASP A 251 2.62 -6.61 6.10
N GLU A 252 2.89 -7.77 6.66
CA GLU A 252 2.20 -8.31 7.85
C GLU A 252 0.66 -8.45 7.68
N PHE A 253 0.21 -8.71 6.45
CA PHE A 253 -1.20 -8.80 6.10
C PHE A 253 -1.98 -9.87 6.91
N THR A 254 -1.30 -10.94 7.35
CA THR A 254 -1.93 -12.00 8.16
C THR A 254 -2.48 -11.52 9.49
N THR A 255 -1.95 -10.42 10.03
CA THR A 255 -2.50 -9.83 11.26
C THR A 255 -3.95 -9.42 11.07
N LEU A 256 -4.31 -8.99 9.87
CA LEU A 256 -5.68 -8.64 9.48
C LEU A 256 -6.61 -9.87 9.47
N LEU A 257 -6.11 -11.01 8.98
CA LEU A 257 -6.89 -12.24 8.89
C LEU A 257 -7.20 -12.88 10.24
N THR A 258 -6.46 -12.52 11.30
CA THR A 258 -6.71 -12.97 12.66
C THR A 258 -7.84 -12.20 13.35
N LEU A 259 -8.33 -11.13 12.75
CA LEU A 259 -9.44 -10.35 13.26
C LEU A 259 -10.78 -11.00 12.88
N ASP A 260 -11.80 -10.86 13.73
CA ASP A 260 -13.16 -11.38 13.47
C ASP A 260 -13.77 -10.81 12.15
N ILE A 261 -13.31 -9.65 11.73
CA ILE A 261 -13.73 -8.97 10.50
C ILE A 261 -12.91 -9.37 9.26
N GLY A 262 -11.90 -10.24 9.43
CA GLY A 262 -10.92 -10.55 8.37
C GLY A 262 -11.56 -11.03 7.07
N LEU A 263 -12.62 -11.84 7.14
CA LEU A 263 -13.34 -12.32 5.94
C LEU A 263 -14.03 -11.18 5.18
N ASN A 264 -14.64 -10.22 5.88
CA ASN A 264 -15.30 -9.07 5.23
C ASN A 264 -14.28 -8.19 4.52
N ILE A 265 -13.11 -8.03 5.12
CA ILE A 265 -12.00 -7.27 4.52
C ILE A 265 -11.46 -7.98 3.28
N LEU A 266 -11.34 -9.31 3.30
CA LEU A 266 -10.93 -10.08 2.12
C LEU A 266 -11.87 -9.87 0.93
N VAL A 267 -13.19 -9.86 1.16
CA VAL A 267 -14.17 -9.59 0.10
C VAL A 267 -13.96 -8.20 -0.49
N GLN A 268 -13.82 -7.17 0.36
CA GLN A 268 -13.56 -5.81 -0.12
C GLN A 268 -12.24 -5.71 -0.90
N LEU A 269 -11.18 -6.38 -0.43
CA LEU A 269 -9.90 -6.42 -1.14
C LEU A 269 -10.01 -7.15 -2.48
N GLN A 270 -10.80 -8.22 -2.56
CA GLN A 270 -11.04 -8.91 -3.83
C GLN A 270 -11.70 -7.96 -4.85
N GLU A 271 -12.72 -7.22 -4.46
CA GLU A 271 -13.35 -6.22 -5.32
C GLU A 271 -12.39 -5.12 -5.77
N LEU A 272 -11.48 -4.68 -4.86
CA LEU A 272 -10.44 -3.71 -5.19
C LEU A 272 -9.44 -4.27 -6.20
N THR A 273 -9.02 -5.54 -6.04
CA THR A 273 -8.00 -6.16 -6.90
C THR A 273 -8.47 -6.42 -8.31
N GLU A 274 -9.76 -6.59 -8.53
CA GLU A 274 -10.36 -6.70 -9.87
C GLU A 274 -10.18 -5.40 -10.69
N ARG A 275 -9.98 -4.28 -10.01
CA ARG A 275 -9.83 -2.94 -10.62
C ARG A 275 -8.45 -2.32 -10.45
N ALA A 276 -7.60 -2.89 -9.60
CA ALA A 276 -6.24 -2.42 -9.37
C ALA A 276 -5.27 -2.92 -10.45
N MET A 277 -4.18 -2.20 -10.70
CA MET A 277 -3.12 -2.68 -11.59
C MET A 277 -2.28 -3.77 -10.95
N ALA A 278 -1.97 -3.66 -9.65
CA ALA A 278 -1.36 -4.73 -8.87
C ALA A 278 -1.55 -4.51 -7.37
N VAL A 279 -1.88 -5.57 -6.66
CA VAL A 279 -1.88 -5.62 -5.19
C VAL A 279 -1.00 -6.79 -4.77
N ILE A 280 0.07 -6.51 -4.02
CA ILE A 280 0.99 -7.53 -3.53
C ILE A 280 0.92 -7.54 -2.01
N SER A 281 0.49 -8.65 -1.43
CA SER A 281 0.38 -8.85 0.00
C SER A 281 1.41 -9.85 0.49
N PHE A 282 2.09 -9.52 1.59
CA PHE A 282 3.04 -10.40 2.25
C PHE A 282 2.45 -10.93 3.55
N SER A 283 2.56 -12.22 3.76
CA SER A 283 2.01 -12.87 4.92
C SER A 283 3.03 -13.75 5.63
N PHE A 284 3.03 -13.70 6.97
CA PHE A 284 3.74 -14.65 7.81
C PHE A 284 2.77 -15.74 8.24
N LEU A 285 2.90 -16.96 7.72
CA LEU A 285 2.22 -18.12 8.27
C LEU A 285 3.08 -18.75 9.35
N THR A 286 2.78 -18.46 10.61
CA THR A 286 3.36 -19.17 11.77
C THR A 286 2.58 -20.42 12.14
N HIS A 287 1.36 -20.60 11.65
CA HIS A 287 0.56 -21.83 11.81
C HIS A 287 -0.19 -22.17 10.53
N ARG A 288 -0.16 -23.45 10.16
CA ARG A 288 -1.11 -24.02 9.20
C ARG A 288 -2.52 -23.64 9.64
N LEU A 289 -3.27 -22.98 8.78
CA LEU A 289 -4.73 -23.01 8.81
C LEU A 289 -5.16 -24.46 8.51
N SER A 290 -4.88 -25.37 9.44
CA SER A 290 -5.51 -26.69 9.46
C SER A 290 -6.82 -26.53 10.20
N THR A 291 -7.88 -26.35 9.47
CA THR A 291 -9.31 -26.28 9.83
C THR A 291 -9.95 -24.92 9.53
N LEU A 292 -10.27 -24.73 8.31
CA LEU A 292 -11.51 -24.07 7.88
C LEU A 292 -12.22 -24.98 6.92
#